data_3dbb29299c1c1c0389fba66acff27cc2
#
_entry.id   3dbb29299c1c1c0389fba66acff27cc2
#
_cell.length_a   1.000
_cell.length_b   1.000
_cell.length_c   1.000
_cell.angle_alpha   90.00
_cell.angle_beta   90.00
_cell.angle_gamma   90.00
#
_symmetry.space_group_name_H-M   'P 1'
#
loop_
_entity.id
_entity.type
_entity.pdbx_description
1 polymer ?
#
loop_
_entity_poly.entity_id
_entity_poly.type
_entity_poly.pdbx_seq_one_letter_code
_entity_poly.pdbx_strand_id
1 'polypeptide(L)'
;TITAAYNDKQRPEAEATRLTDTARLVSDGTLVITDREYLKPVESLHVGEKIYFSVTDPDQDTSNERDSLSLQVTTALGESETVELFETLSHSGIFTGSFYLQASQAPTPGNLNSQDPAIECYFGDTITASYLDQSAASQEDTLEVTQQIPVVIGTDGLVTAFTKTFNDETLAVETKFRIAESYFELFKSHKQ
;
A
#
# COMPACT_ATOMS: atom_id res chain seq x y z
N THR A 1 15.05 9.02 19.71
CA THR A 1 15.42 10.28 20.36
C THR A 1 16.85 10.22 20.87
N ILE A 2 17.68 11.22 20.54
CA ILE A 2 19.04 11.37 21.06
C ILE A 2 18.98 12.37 22.21
N THR A 3 19.54 12.00 23.36
CA THR A 3 19.61 12.90 24.51
C THR A 3 21.06 13.25 24.77
N ALA A 4 21.40 14.53 24.68
CA ALA A 4 22.69 15.06 25.13
C ALA A 4 22.56 15.58 26.57
N ALA A 5 23.49 15.22 27.44
CA ALA A 5 23.51 15.66 28.81
C ALA A 5 24.88 16.20 29.19
N TYR A 6 24.92 17.40 29.81
CA TYR A 6 26.12 18.04 30.32
C TYR A 6 25.94 18.37 31.79
N ASN A 7 26.89 17.99 32.61
CA ASN A 7 26.92 18.32 34.00
C ASN A 7 27.88 19.52 34.23
N ASP A 8 27.34 20.70 34.44
CA ASP A 8 28.14 21.88 34.78
C ASP A 8 28.58 21.82 36.23
N LYS A 9 29.84 21.55 36.45
CA LYS A 9 30.47 21.48 37.78
C LYS A 9 31.11 22.79 38.25
N GLN A 10 31.10 23.82 37.41
CA GLN A 10 31.85 25.08 37.65
C GLN A 10 30.95 26.30 37.88
N ARG A 11 29.67 26.11 38.14
CA ARG A 11 28.82 27.24 38.56
C ARG A 11 29.15 27.70 39.96
N PRO A 12 29.44 29.00 40.15
CA PRO A 12 29.92 29.51 41.45
C PRO A 12 28.86 29.53 42.57
N GLU A 13 27.58 29.35 42.30
CA GLU A 13 26.50 29.60 43.24
C GLU A 13 25.41 28.54 43.34
N ALA A 14 25.57 27.37 42.71
CA ALA A 14 24.50 26.36 42.77
C ALA A 14 25.05 24.93 42.67
N GLU A 15 24.30 23.98 43.21
CA GLU A 15 24.50 22.56 42.97
C GLU A 15 24.68 22.26 41.46
N ALA A 16 25.53 21.27 41.12
CA ALA A 16 25.84 20.87 39.74
C ALA A 16 24.54 20.73 38.93
N THR A 17 24.32 21.62 38.00
CA THR A 17 23.12 21.61 37.18
C THR A 17 23.36 20.70 35.97
N ARG A 18 22.58 19.67 35.84
CA ARG A 18 22.51 18.84 34.64
C ARG A 18 21.70 19.55 33.58
N LEU A 19 22.34 19.97 32.50
CA LEU A 19 21.68 20.48 31.31
C LEU A 19 21.42 19.29 30.36
N THR A 20 20.21 19.17 29.91
CA THR A 20 19.83 18.14 28.92
C THR A 20 19.18 18.79 27.73
N ASP A 21 19.54 18.32 26.56
CA ASP A 21 18.89 18.64 25.30
C ASP A 21 18.54 17.35 24.56
N THR A 22 17.44 17.36 23.84
CA THR A 22 16.96 16.18 23.12
C THR A 22 16.73 16.53 21.68
N ALA A 23 17.20 15.64 20.79
CA ALA A 23 16.89 15.69 19.38
C ALA A 23 16.16 14.41 18.96
N ARG A 24 15.12 14.54 18.15
CA ARG A 24 14.47 13.42 17.48
C ARG A 24 15.23 13.13 16.19
N LEU A 25 15.58 11.89 15.98
CA LEU A 25 16.01 11.43 14.66
C LEU A 25 14.75 11.13 13.87
N VAL A 26 14.62 11.73 12.70
CA VAL A 26 13.50 11.54 11.79
C VAL A 26 14.01 11.17 10.40
N SER A 27 13.23 10.41 9.67
CA SER A 27 13.49 9.99 8.29
C SER A 27 12.24 10.16 7.45
N ASP A 28 12.38 10.18 6.15
CA ASP A 28 11.22 10.13 5.26
C ASP A 28 10.80 8.67 5.07
N GLY A 29 9.52 8.40 5.26
CA GLY A 29 8.92 7.11 4.96
C GLY A 29 8.97 6.80 3.46
N THR A 30 9.04 5.52 3.11
CA THR A 30 8.98 5.05 1.73
C THR A 30 7.90 3.99 1.57
N LEU A 31 7.19 4.00 0.44
CA LEU A 31 6.14 3.04 0.10
C LEU A 31 6.50 2.34 -1.21
N VAL A 32 6.39 1.01 -1.22
CA VAL A 32 6.60 0.18 -2.41
C VAL A 32 5.50 -0.86 -2.53
N ILE A 33 4.90 -0.98 -3.72
CA ILE A 33 4.05 -2.12 -4.09
C ILE A 33 4.96 -3.22 -4.61
N THR A 34 4.89 -4.40 -3.99
CA THR A 34 5.90 -5.45 -4.13
C THR A 34 5.29 -6.77 -4.61
N ASP A 35 6.19 -7.71 -4.93
CA ASP A 35 5.85 -9.12 -5.09
C ASP A 35 5.42 -9.76 -3.76
N ARG A 36 4.96 -11.00 -3.82
CA ARG A 36 4.47 -11.77 -2.67
C ARG A 36 5.52 -11.95 -1.56
N GLU A 37 6.78 -11.96 -1.90
CA GLU A 37 7.89 -12.10 -0.99
C GLU A 37 8.32 -10.78 -0.33
N TYR A 38 7.69 -9.65 -0.70
CA TYR A 38 8.05 -8.28 -0.28
C TYR A 38 9.47 -7.85 -0.64
N LEU A 39 10.02 -8.41 -1.71
CA LEU A 39 11.43 -8.20 -2.08
C LEU A 39 11.60 -7.29 -3.30
N LYS A 40 10.67 -7.33 -4.25
CA LYS A 40 10.82 -6.63 -5.53
C LYS A 40 9.60 -5.80 -5.84
N PRO A 41 9.78 -4.56 -6.34
CA PRO A 41 8.66 -3.79 -6.86
C PRO A 41 8.02 -4.50 -8.04
N VAL A 42 6.70 -4.36 -8.17
CA VAL A 42 5.93 -4.83 -9.33
C VAL A 42 5.49 -3.63 -10.18
N GLU A 43 5.36 -3.85 -11.50
CA GLU A 43 5.01 -2.79 -12.45
C GLU A 43 3.52 -2.81 -12.83
N SER A 44 2.81 -3.90 -12.51
CA SER A 44 1.39 -4.06 -12.80
C SER A 44 0.74 -5.06 -11.84
N LEU A 45 -0.57 -4.95 -11.71
CA LEU A 45 -1.41 -5.83 -10.90
C LEU A 45 -2.38 -6.59 -11.80
N HIS A 46 -2.83 -7.75 -11.32
CA HIS A 46 -3.86 -8.55 -11.98
C HIS A 46 -5.07 -8.71 -11.08
N VAL A 47 -6.25 -8.54 -11.66
CA VAL A 47 -7.51 -8.73 -10.95
C VAL A 47 -7.61 -10.17 -10.43
N GLY A 48 -8.04 -10.33 -9.18
CA GLY A 48 -8.16 -11.62 -8.51
C GLY A 48 -6.91 -12.02 -7.72
N GLU A 49 -5.84 -11.21 -7.76
CA GLU A 49 -4.62 -11.42 -6.98
C GLU A 49 -4.59 -10.54 -5.74
N LYS A 50 -3.63 -10.80 -4.87
CA LYS A 50 -3.31 -9.92 -3.75
C LYS A 50 -2.32 -8.85 -4.17
N ILE A 51 -2.55 -7.64 -3.69
CA ILE A 51 -1.55 -6.59 -3.67
C ILE A 51 -0.73 -6.72 -2.39
N TYR A 52 0.57 -6.54 -2.49
CA TYR A 52 1.49 -6.57 -1.37
C TYR A 52 2.19 -5.22 -1.22
N PHE A 53 2.18 -4.68 -0.01
CA PHE A 53 2.74 -3.38 0.30
C PHE A 53 3.89 -3.51 1.28
N SER A 54 4.92 -2.73 1.07
CA SER A 54 6.01 -2.54 2.02
C SER A 54 6.21 -1.06 2.27
N VAL A 55 6.12 -0.65 3.53
CA VAL A 55 6.48 0.69 3.99
C VAL A 55 7.72 0.57 4.85
N THR A 56 8.73 1.40 4.57
CA THR A 56 9.89 1.54 5.45
C THR A 56 9.83 2.92 6.07
N ASP A 57 9.64 2.94 7.38
CA ASP A 57 9.59 4.14 8.20
C ASP A 57 10.08 3.82 9.62
N PRO A 58 11.37 4.04 9.90
CA PRO A 58 11.94 3.77 11.22
C PRO A 58 11.36 4.63 12.34
N ASP A 59 10.68 5.72 12.02
CA ASP A 59 10.09 6.62 13.02
C ASP A 59 8.79 6.06 13.60
N GLN A 60 8.17 5.11 12.88
CA GLN A 60 6.96 4.42 13.32
C GLN A 60 7.26 3.19 14.20
N ASP A 61 8.53 2.83 14.36
CA ASP A 61 8.98 1.89 15.40
C ASP A 61 8.98 2.62 16.77
N THR A 62 7.88 2.53 17.46
CA THR A 62 7.60 3.31 18.68
C THR A 62 7.55 2.47 19.95
N SER A 63 7.45 1.13 19.83
CA SER A 63 7.28 0.21 20.94
C SER A 63 8.31 -0.93 20.93
N ASN A 64 8.28 -1.78 21.96
CA ASN A 64 9.08 -3.01 22.01
C ASN A 64 8.37 -4.21 21.37
N GLU A 65 7.13 -4.02 20.96
CA GLU A 65 6.34 -5.01 20.23
C GLU A 65 6.38 -4.67 18.73
N ARG A 66 5.70 -5.48 17.92
CA ARG A 66 5.51 -5.15 16.51
C ARG A 66 4.47 -4.05 16.37
N ASP A 67 4.89 -2.92 15.85
CA ASP A 67 4.00 -1.79 15.59
C ASP A 67 3.17 -2.02 14.30
N SER A 68 2.12 -1.22 14.12
CA SER A 68 1.31 -1.21 12.90
C SER A 68 1.12 0.21 12.38
N LEU A 69 0.85 0.34 11.08
CA LEU A 69 0.46 1.57 10.44
C LEU A 69 -0.66 1.34 9.41
N SER A 70 -1.35 2.41 9.06
CA SER A 70 -2.44 2.38 8.09
C SER A 70 -2.00 2.95 6.76
N LEU A 71 -2.40 2.27 5.69
CA LEU A 71 -2.21 2.65 4.30
C LEU A 71 -3.57 2.86 3.65
N GLN A 72 -3.75 3.97 2.94
CA GLN A 72 -4.94 4.21 2.14
C GLN A 72 -4.74 3.67 0.72
N VAL A 73 -5.70 2.90 0.22
CA VAL A 73 -5.69 2.36 -1.14
C VAL A 73 -6.94 2.83 -1.86
N THR A 74 -6.76 3.42 -3.05
CA THR A 74 -7.88 3.95 -3.85
C THR A 74 -7.81 3.47 -5.29
N THR A 75 -8.96 3.35 -5.93
CA THR A 75 -9.07 3.12 -7.38
C THR A 75 -9.30 4.43 -8.13
N ALA A 76 -9.08 4.44 -9.44
CA ALA A 76 -9.38 5.60 -10.28
C ALA A 76 -10.88 5.95 -10.28
N LEU A 77 -11.76 5.02 -9.94
CA LEU A 77 -13.20 5.23 -9.79
C LEU A 77 -13.61 5.79 -8.42
N GLY A 78 -12.66 5.92 -7.49
CA GLY A 78 -12.89 6.53 -6.18
C GLY A 78 -13.33 5.55 -5.10
N GLU A 79 -13.24 4.24 -5.34
CA GLU A 79 -13.31 3.28 -4.24
C GLU A 79 -12.06 3.44 -3.37
N SER A 80 -12.23 3.31 -2.06
CA SER A 80 -11.17 3.61 -1.10
C SER A 80 -11.25 2.69 0.10
N GLU A 81 -10.13 2.02 0.40
CA GLU A 81 -9.99 1.11 1.52
C GLU A 81 -8.76 1.44 2.36
N THR A 82 -8.83 1.10 3.65
CA THR A 82 -7.69 1.23 4.56
C THR A 82 -7.10 -0.13 4.83
N VAL A 83 -5.81 -0.26 4.56
CA VAL A 83 -5.05 -1.49 4.79
C VAL A 83 -4.16 -1.30 6.01
N GLU A 84 -4.22 -2.21 6.97
CA GLU A 84 -3.31 -2.24 8.10
C GLU A 84 -2.06 -3.04 7.74
N LEU A 85 -0.90 -2.43 7.94
CA LEU A 85 0.41 -3.05 7.76
C LEU A 85 1.04 -3.29 9.13
N PHE A 86 1.72 -4.41 9.28
CA PHE A 86 2.39 -4.79 10.52
C PHE A 86 3.90 -4.83 10.32
N GLU A 87 4.61 -4.41 11.32
CA GLU A 87 6.06 -4.50 11.34
C GLU A 87 6.55 -5.95 11.15
N THR A 88 7.58 -6.13 10.35
CA THR A 88 8.10 -7.48 10.03
C THR A 88 8.71 -8.16 11.25
N LEU A 89 9.48 -7.41 12.03
CA LEU A 89 10.07 -7.79 13.31
C LEU A 89 9.99 -6.58 14.24
N SER A 90 9.96 -6.80 15.55
CA SER A 90 10.13 -5.69 16.52
C SER A 90 11.40 -4.89 16.19
N HIS A 91 11.30 -3.59 16.13
CA HIS A 91 12.39 -2.66 15.81
C HIS A 91 12.96 -2.78 14.40
N SER A 92 12.17 -3.24 13.42
CA SER A 92 12.61 -3.26 12.02
C SER A 92 12.34 -1.94 11.29
N GLY A 93 11.31 -1.20 11.69
CA GLY A 93 10.81 -0.04 10.95
C GLY A 93 10.34 -0.38 9.54
N ILE A 94 10.07 -1.67 9.26
CA ILE A 94 9.59 -2.17 7.97
C ILE A 94 8.23 -2.82 8.17
N PHE A 95 7.21 -2.24 7.58
CA PHE A 95 5.82 -2.65 7.71
C PHE A 95 5.35 -3.31 6.42
N THR A 96 4.69 -4.45 6.54
CA THR A 96 4.19 -5.20 5.40
C THR A 96 2.75 -5.59 5.57
N GLY A 97 2.03 -5.69 4.47
CA GLY A 97 0.66 -6.16 4.45
C GLY A 97 0.19 -6.47 3.05
N SER A 98 -0.98 -7.08 2.96
CA SER A 98 -1.55 -7.45 1.67
C SER A 98 -3.06 -7.29 1.68
N PHE A 99 -3.61 -7.04 0.51
CA PHE A 99 -5.02 -6.80 0.29
C PHE A 99 -5.49 -7.52 -0.97
N TYR A 100 -6.77 -7.91 -1.05
CA TYR A 100 -7.30 -8.55 -2.25
C TYR A 100 -7.75 -7.53 -3.28
N LEU A 101 -7.43 -7.78 -4.54
CA LEU A 101 -7.92 -7.07 -5.69
C LEU A 101 -9.06 -7.87 -6.32
N GLN A 102 -10.30 -7.46 -6.07
CA GLN A 102 -11.47 -8.18 -6.52
C GLN A 102 -11.99 -7.62 -7.83
N ALA A 103 -12.39 -8.52 -8.75
CA ALA A 103 -13.05 -8.09 -9.98
C ALA A 103 -14.44 -7.53 -9.66
N SER A 104 -14.73 -6.31 -10.10
CA SER A 104 -16.10 -5.78 -10.11
C SER A 104 -16.65 -5.72 -11.52
N GLN A 105 -17.95 -5.95 -11.65
CA GLN A 105 -18.66 -5.83 -12.92
C GLN A 105 -19.05 -4.39 -13.24
N ALA A 106 -19.26 -3.60 -12.19
CA ALA A 106 -19.54 -2.18 -12.23
C ALA A 106 -19.09 -1.58 -10.91
N PRO A 107 -17.80 -1.23 -10.78
CA PRO A 107 -17.33 -0.55 -9.59
C PRO A 107 -18.18 0.70 -9.37
N THR A 108 -18.81 0.78 -8.21
CA THR A 108 -19.64 1.95 -7.87
C THR A 108 -18.76 2.90 -7.08
N PRO A 109 -18.47 4.12 -7.60
CA PRO A 109 -17.69 5.10 -6.88
C PRO A 109 -18.28 5.34 -5.49
N GLY A 110 -17.46 5.23 -4.47
CA GLY A 110 -17.85 5.48 -3.10
C GLY A 110 -18.62 4.35 -2.41
N ASN A 111 -18.60 3.14 -2.92
CA ASN A 111 -19.11 1.98 -2.20
C ASN A 111 -18.06 1.56 -1.14
N LEU A 112 -17.96 2.39 -0.11
CA LEU A 112 -17.08 2.20 1.04
C LEU A 112 -17.70 1.11 1.92
N ASN A 113 -17.43 -0.13 1.60
CA ASN A 113 -17.67 -1.20 2.54
C ASN A 113 -16.38 -1.40 3.34
N SER A 114 -16.16 -0.54 4.32
CA SER A 114 -14.97 -0.53 5.20
C SER A 114 -14.75 -1.83 5.99
N GLN A 115 -15.52 -2.86 5.73
CA GLN A 115 -15.40 -4.19 6.32
C GLN A 115 -15.12 -5.29 5.29
N ASP A 116 -15.07 -4.93 4.01
CA ASP A 116 -14.70 -5.89 2.97
C ASP A 116 -13.17 -5.96 2.85
N PRO A 117 -12.54 -7.14 2.98
CA PRO A 117 -11.08 -7.28 2.85
C PRO A 117 -10.59 -7.20 1.40
N ALA A 118 -11.34 -6.57 0.50
CA ALA A 118 -11.02 -6.48 -0.90
C ALA A 118 -11.39 -5.12 -1.48
N ILE A 119 -10.55 -4.59 -2.38
CA ILE A 119 -10.88 -3.44 -3.20
C ILE A 119 -11.40 -3.90 -4.56
N GLU A 120 -12.54 -3.35 -4.99
CA GLU A 120 -13.14 -3.68 -6.27
C GLU A 120 -12.52 -2.86 -7.40
N CYS A 121 -12.07 -3.53 -8.43
CA CYS A 121 -11.50 -2.89 -9.61
C CYS A 121 -11.82 -3.65 -10.89
N TYR A 122 -11.49 -3.08 -12.03
CA TYR A 122 -11.57 -3.74 -13.33
C TYR A 122 -10.32 -3.49 -14.16
N PHE A 123 -10.25 -4.13 -15.31
CA PHE A 123 -9.10 -4.02 -16.21
C PHE A 123 -8.92 -2.60 -16.74
N GLY A 124 -7.69 -2.11 -16.70
CA GLY A 124 -7.35 -0.75 -17.10
C GLY A 124 -7.53 0.29 -16.00
N ASP A 125 -7.92 -0.14 -14.81
CA ASP A 125 -7.95 0.71 -13.63
C ASP A 125 -6.54 1.05 -13.15
N THR A 126 -6.44 2.03 -12.26
CA THR A 126 -5.20 2.40 -11.58
C THR A 126 -5.45 2.37 -10.09
N ILE A 127 -4.62 1.63 -9.39
CA ILE A 127 -4.60 1.62 -7.94
C ILE A 127 -3.60 2.66 -7.47
N THR A 128 -4.02 3.50 -6.55
CA THR A 128 -3.16 4.45 -5.83
C THR A 128 -3.07 4.03 -4.38
N ALA A 129 -1.87 3.78 -3.90
CA ALA A 129 -1.57 3.57 -2.49
C ALA A 129 -0.98 4.85 -1.92
N SER A 130 -1.46 5.30 -0.74
CA SER A 130 -1.02 6.51 -0.06
C SER A 130 -0.68 6.21 1.39
N TYR A 131 0.51 6.58 1.81
CA TYR A 131 1.00 6.53 3.17
C TYR A 131 1.28 7.94 3.67
N LEU A 132 0.74 8.30 4.83
CA LEU A 132 1.01 9.58 5.48
C LEU A 132 2.08 9.39 6.57
N ASP A 133 3.31 9.79 6.25
CA ASP A 133 4.38 9.92 7.22
C ASP A 133 4.12 11.16 8.08
N GLN A 134 3.94 10.96 9.38
CA GLN A 134 3.62 12.01 10.36
C GLN A 134 4.85 12.64 11.00
N SER A 135 6.05 12.23 10.59
CA SER A 135 7.31 12.72 11.17
C SER A 135 8.42 12.86 10.15
N ALA A 136 8.06 13.26 8.95
CA ALA A 136 8.98 13.41 7.82
C ALA A 136 10.15 14.36 8.11
N ALA A 137 11.32 14.02 7.60
CA ALA A 137 12.51 14.85 7.71
C ALA A 137 12.59 15.93 6.63
N SER A 138 11.98 15.68 5.46
CA SER A 138 12.08 16.54 4.27
C SER A 138 10.98 17.61 4.18
N GLN A 139 9.92 17.49 4.97
CA GLN A 139 8.74 18.36 4.93
C GLN A 139 8.40 18.90 6.33
N GLU A 140 7.48 19.86 6.40
CA GLU A 140 6.99 20.39 7.67
C GLU A 140 6.14 19.35 8.42
N ASP A 141 6.82 18.42 9.10
CA ASP A 141 6.29 17.39 9.98
C ASP A 141 5.47 16.25 9.30
N THR A 142 4.92 16.44 8.12
CA THR A 142 4.13 15.40 7.41
C THR A 142 4.50 15.30 5.94
N LEU A 143 4.61 14.05 5.44
CA LEU A 143 4.85 13.74 4.04
C LEU A 143 3.85 12.70 3.56
N GLU A 144 3.08 13.01 2.51
CA GLU A 144 2.27 12.00 1.84
C GLU A 144 3.11 11.31 0.76
N VAL A 145 3.33 10.00 0.94
CA VAL A 145 4.04 9.15 0.00
C VAL A 145 3.02 8.34 -0.79
N THR A 146 3.01 8.53 -2.11
CA THR A 146 2.04 7.84 -3.00
C THR A 146 2.74 6.98 -4.03
N GLN A 147 2.12 5.84 -4.34
CA GLN A 147 2.51 4.99 -5.46
C GLN A 147 1.29 4.59 -6.29
N GLN A 148 1.41 4.72 -7.61
CA GLN A 148 0.38 4.33 -8.56
C GLN A 148 0.83 3.12 -9.36
N ILE A 149 -0.11 2.20 -9.62
CA ILE A 149 0.14 0.99 -10.38
C ILE A 149 -1.07 0.62 -11.24
N PRO A 150 -0.88 0.28 -12.53
CA PRO A 150 -1.97 -0.11 -13.40
C PRO A 150 -2.45 -1.53 -13.12
N VAL A 151 -3.75 -1.74 -13.26
CA VAL A 151 -4.38 -3.05 -13.29
C VAL A 151 -4.44 -3.54 -14.74
N VAL A 152 -3.67 -4.57 -15.05
CA VAL A 152 -3.52 -5.09 -16.42
C VAL A 152 -4.22 -6.42 -16.59
N ILE A 153 -4.44 -6.78 -17.84
CA ILE A 153 -4.99 -8.06 -18.25
C ILE A 153 -3.86 -9.10 -18.23
N GLY A 154 -3.86 -9.95 -17.19
CA GLY A 154 -3.00 -11.14 -17.17
C GLY A 154 -3.75 -12.37 -17.65
N THR A 155 -3.01 -13.37 -18.11
CA THR A 155 -3.61 -14.62 -18.61
C THR A 155 -4.48 -15.30 -17.58
N ASP A 156 -4.03 -15.38 -16.33
CA ASP A 156 -4.72 -16.14 -15.28
C ASP A 156 -5.83 -15.31 -14.60
N GLY A 157 -5.59 -14.04 -14.32
CA GLY A 157 -6.58 -13.13 -13.77
C GLY A 157 -7.76 -12.88 -14.71
N LEU A 158 -7.47 -12.82 -16.02
CA LEU A 158 -8.48 -12.67 -17.06
C LEU A 158 -9.45 -13.86 -17.09
N VAL A 159 -8.92 -15.07 -17.08
CA VAL A 159 -9.73 -16.30 -17.10
C VAL A 159 -10.62 -16.38 -15.86
N THR A 160 -10.07 -16.07 -14.68
CA THR A 160 -10.83 -16.12 -13.43
C THR A 160 -11.94 -15.07 -13.40
N ALA A 161 -11.66 -13.82 -13.77
CA ALA A 161 -12.63 -12.75 -13.81
C ALA A 161 -13.74 -13.05 -14.82
N PHE A 162 -13.41 -13.54 -16.02
CA PHE A 162 -14.40 -13.85 -17.05
C PHE A 162 -15.20 -15.10 -16.75
N THR A 163 -14.64 -16.11 -16.12
CA THR A 163 -15.41 -17.30 -15.72
C THR A 163 -16.47 -16.94 -14.69
N LYS A 164 -16.14 -16.06 -13.75
CA LYS A 164 -17.10 -15.56 -12.76
C LYS A 164 -18.22 -14.73 -13.40
N THR A 165 -17.87 -13.89 -14.38
CA THR A 165 -18.80 -13.02 -15.11
C THR A 165 -19.65 -13.77 -16.15
N PHE A 166 -19.11 -14.83 -16.74
CA PHE A 166 -19.78 -15.64 -17.77
C PHE A 166 -21.01 -16.39 -17.24
N ASN A 167 -21.06 -16.66 -15.94
CA ASN A 167 -22.19 -17.31 -15.28
C ASN A 167 -23.33 -16.37 -14.94
N ASP A 168 -23.21 -15.07 -15.22
CA ASP A 168 -24.28 -14.08 -15.03
C ASP A 168 -25.09 -13.93 -16.33
N GLU A 169 -26.35 -14.31 -16.29
CA GLU A 169 -27.28 -14.27 -17.45
C GLU A 169 -27.58 -12.84 -17.94
N THR A 170 -27.29 -11.84 -17.12
CA THR A 170 -27.60 -10.42 -17.39
C THR A 170 -26.53 -9.68 -18.17
N LEU A 171 -25.44 -10.35 -18.53
CA LEU A 171 -24.29 -9.75 -19.19
C LEU A 171 -24.64 -9.06 -20.53
N ALA A 172 -24.31 -7.78 -20.60
CA ALA A 172 -24.43 -7.01 -21.83
C ALA A 172 -23.58 -7.61 -22.96
N VAL A 173 -24.03 -7.45 -24.19
CA VAL A 173 -23.33 -7.92 -25.42
C VAL A 173 -21.90 -7.41 -25.47
N GLU A 174 -21.64 -6.20 -24.97
CA GLU A 174 -20.32 -5.59 -24.90
C GLU A 174 -19.32 -6.39 -24.04
N THR A 175 -19.76 -6.92 -22.91
CA THR A 175 -18.90 -7.76 -22.05
C THR A 175 -18.53 -9.07 -22.76
N LYS A 176 -19.47 -9.68 -23.48
CA LYS A 176 -19.20 -10.87 -24.28
C LYS A 176 -18.20 -10.61 -25.40
N PHE A 177 -18.27 -9.41 -25.99
CA PHE A 177 -17.32 -8.99 -27.02
C PHE A 177 -15.92 -8.81 -26.44
N ARG A 178 -15.78 -8.15 -25.28
CA ARG A 178 -14.50 -7.98 -24.60
C ARG A 178 -13.87 -9.31 -24.14
N ILE A 179 -14.71 -10.28 -23.74
CA ILE A 179 -14.26 -11.65 -23.46
C ILE A 179 -13.63 -12.27 -24.70
N ALA A 180 -14.31 -12.19 -25.85
CA ALA A 180 -13.80 -12.75 -27.10
C ALA A 180 -12.50 -12.07 -27.57
N GLU A 181 -12.43 -10.75 -27.45
CA GLU A 181 -11.24 -9.96 -27.77
C GLU A 181 -10.04 -10.37 -26.87
N SER A 182 -10.29 -10.59 -25.60
CA SER A 182 -9.27 -11.03 -24.66
C SER A 182 -8.75 -12.43 -24.94
N TYR A 183 -9.61 -13.38 -25.30
CA TYR A 183 -9.18 -14.70 -25.75
C TYR A 183 -8.37 -14.62 -27.05
N PHE A 184 -8.68 -13.69 -27.93
CA PHE A 184 -7.94 -13.48 -29.15
C PHE A 184 -6.51 -12.93 -28.89
N GLU A 185 -6.36 -11.99 -27.96
CA GLU A 185 -5.05 -11.48 -27.54
C GLU A 185 -4.23 -12.57 -26.82
N LEU A 186 -4.86 -13.37 -25.98
CA LEU A 186 -4.25 -14.56 -25.37
C LEU A 186 -3.70 -15.52 -26.42
N PHE A 187 -4.49 -15.80 -27.46
CA PHE A 187 -4.07 -16.68 -28.57
C PHE A 187 -2.88 -16.10 -29.33
N LYS A 188 -2.81 -14.78 -29.51
CA LYS A 188 -1.65 -14.13 -30.13
C LYS A 188 -0.39 -14.27 -29.29
N SER A 189 -0.49 -14.09 -27.96
CA SER A 189 0.67 -14.16 -27.05
C SER A 189 1.28 -15.56 -26.95
N HIS A 190 0.48 -16.61 -27.16
CA HIS A 190 0.97 -17.99 -27.18
C HIS A 190 1.60 -18.43 -28.51
N LYS A 191 1.57 -17.58 -29.56
CA LYS A 191 2.18 -17.89 -30.85
C LYS A 191 3.59 -17.28 -31.05
N GLN A 192 4.09 -16.54 -30.08
CA GLN A 192 5.48 -16.06 -30.03
C GLN A 192 6.32 -16.96 -29.14
#